data_4a6e4c696cd953f0f0437df2e76726f7
#
_entry.id   4a6e4c696cd953f0f0437df2e76726f7
#
_cell.length_a   1.000
_cell.length_b   1.000
_cell.length_c   1.000
_cell.angle_alpha   90.00
_cell.angle_beta   90.00
_cell.angle_gamma   90.00
#
_symmetry.space_group_name_H-M   'P 1'
#
loop_
_entity.id
_entity.type
_entity.pdbx_description
1 polymer ?
#
loop_
_entity_poly.entity_id
_entity_poly.type
_entity_poly.pdbx_seq_one_letter_code
_entity_poly.pdbx_strand_id
1 'polypeptide(L)'
;MIDLKMKNILSLTLLLLASLSAAKTEDALLIIDVRTPAEWDRGHLPNAKHIEWQNIGEEISELTSDKQSTIYVYCRSGNRSAKAKLILEQLGYSNVINAGGLRQAQSFIDSKT
;
A
#
# COMPACT_ATOMS: atom_id res chain seq x y z
N MET A 1 -28.73 35.30 -23.55
CA MET A 1 -29.42 34.01 -23.44
C MET A 1 -28.52 32.83 -23.80
N ILE A 2 -27.74 32.95 -24.86
CA ILE A 2 -26.82 31.91 -25.28
C ILE A 2 -25.70 31.69 -24.26
N ASP A 3 -25.25 32.76 -23.61
CA ASP A 3 -24.17 32.70 -22.59
C ASP A 3 -24.58 31.93 -21.34
N LEU A 4 -25.82 31.97 -20.95
CA LEU A 4 -26.34 31.23 -19.80
C LEU A 4 -26.30 29.70 -20.02
N LYS A 5 -26.60 29.27 -21.23
CA LYS A 5 -26.52 27.85 -21.60
C LYS A 5 -25.09 27.34 -21.64
N MET A 6 -24.14 28.16 -22.07
CA MET A 6 -22.71 27.82 -22.08
C MET A 6 -22.16 27.73 -20.67
N LYS A 7 -22.57 28.60 -19.77
CA LYS A 7 -22.14 28.56 -18.37
C LYS A 7 -22.63 27.28 -17.67
N ASN A 8 -23.84 26.86 -17.95
CA ASN A 8 -24.39 25.62 -17.39
C ASN A 8 -23.64 24.37 -17.86
N ILE A 9 -23.25 24.33 -19.12
CA ILE A 9 -22.49 23.22 -19.69
C ILE A 9 -21.12 23.15 -19.08
N LEU A 10 -20.43 24.27 -18.89
CA LEU A 10 -19.11 24.33 -18.26
C LEU A 10 -19.15 23.85 -16.81
N SER A 11 -20.19 24.24 -16.10
CA SER A 11 -20.41 23.82 -14.71
C SER A 11 -20.59 22.30 -14.60
N LEU A 12 -21.32 21.73 -15.52
CA LEU A 12 -21.57 20.29 -15.55
C LEU A 12 -20.30 19.50 -15.84
N THR A 13 -19.47 20.00 -16.75
CA THR A 13 -18.19 19.38 -17.10
C THR A 13 -17.25 19.38 -15.91
N LEU A 14 -17.20 20.44 -15.15
CA LEU A 14 -16.36 20.55 -13.97
C LEU A 14 -16.76 19.55 -12.90
N LEU A 15 -18.05 19.35 -12.68
CA LEU A 15 -18.58 18.36 -11.75
C LEU A 15 -18.19 16.94 -12.14
N LEU A 16 -18.20 16.62 -13.41
CA LEU A 16 -17.83 15.31 -13.91
C LEU A 16 -16.35 15.00 -13.66
N LEU A 17 -15.47 15.99 -13.85
CA LEU A 17 -14.05 15.86 -13.59
C LEU A 17 -13.76 15.66 -12.10
N ALA A 18 -14.48 16.33 -11.23
CA ALA A 18 -14.34 16.17 -9.79
C ALA A 18 -14.74 14.75 -9.35
N SER A 19 -15.77 14.19 -9.93
CA SER A 19 -16.22 12.82 -9.63
C SER A 19 -15.18 11.79 -10.06
N LEU A 20 -14.54 11.97 -11.20
CA LEU A 20 -13.48 11.10 -11.67
C LEU A 20 -12.23 11.15 -10.80
N SER A 21 -11.88 12.34 -10.27
CA SER A 21 -10.77 12.49 -9.34
C SER A 21 -11.02 11.75 -8.03
N ALA A 22 -12.23 11.80 -7.51
CA ALA A 22 -12.61 11.12 -6.28
C ALA A 22 -12.55 9.60 -6.43
N ALA A 23 -12.84 9.05 -7.61
CA ALA A 23 -12.80 7.62 -7.86
C ALA A 23 -11.38 7.03 -7.85
N LYS A 24 -10.35 7.84 -7.93
CA LYS A 24 -8.94 7.39 -7.94
C LYS A 24 -8.33 7.27 -6.56
N THR A 25 -9.07 7.55 -5.50
CA THR A 25 -8.55 7.56 -4.13
C THR A 25 -8.66 6.22 -3.42
N GLU A 26 -9.14 5.17 -4.07
CA GLU A 26 -9.16 3.85 -3.50
C GLU A 26 -7.75 3.28 -3.42
N ASP A 27 -7.35 2.92 -2.20
CA ASP A 27 -6.00 2.46 -1.91
C ASP A 27 -5.76 1.05 -2.43
N ALA A 28 -4.73 0.90 -3.23
CA ALA A 28 -4.19 -0.42 -3.52
C ALA A 28 -3.49 -0.95 -2.27
N LEU A 29 -3.61 -2.24 -1.99
CA LEU A 29 -2.91 -2.88 -0.88
C LEU A 29 -1.41 -2.87 -1.15
N LEU A 30 -0.64 -2.31 -0.23
CA LEU A 30 0.82 -2.38 -0.27
C LEU A 30 1.27 -3.51 0.66
N ILE A 31 1.75 -4.57 0.06
CA ILE A 31 2.17 -5.79 0.74
C ILE A 31 3.67 -5.96 0.51
N ILE A 32 4.44 -6.10 1.58
CA ILE A 32 5.89 -6.23 1.48
C ILE A 32 6.34 -7.52 2.16
N ASP A 33 7.01 -8.36 1.38
CA ASP A 33 7.70 -9.55 1.86
C ASP A 33 9.09 -9.11 2.33
N VAL A 34 9.38 -9.29 3.61
CA VAL A 34 10.66 -8.83 4.19
C VAL A 34 11.63 -9.98 4.44
N ARG A 35 11.38 -11.13 3.78
CA ARG A 35 12.23 -12.32 3.88
C ARG A 35 13.45 -12.21 2.96
N THR A 36 14.29 -13.23 2.98
CA THR A 36 15.47 -13.31 2.12
C THR A 36 15.07 -13.54 0.65
N PRO A 37 15.97 -13.23 -0.30
CA PRO A 37 15.72 -13.53 -1.72
C PRO A 37 15.46 -15.02 -1.97
N ALA A 38 16.15 -15.91 -1.29
CA ALA A 38 15.94 -17.35 -1.45
C ALA A 38 14.54 -17.78 -1.02
N GLU A 39 14.04 -17.22 0.07
CA GLU A 39 12.66 -17.50 0.52
C GLU A 39 11.64 -16.94 -0.48
N TRP A 40 11.86 -15.73 -0.96
CA TRP A 40 11.03 -15.11 -1.99
C TRP A 40 10.94 -15.97 -3.26
N ASP A 41 12.06 -16.48 -3.71
CA ASP A 41 12.14 -17.29 -4.92
C ASP A 41 11.36 -18.61 -4.81
N ARG A 42 11.19 -19.14 -3.60
CA ARG A 42 10.41 -20.36 -3.36
C ARG A 42 8.91 -20.13 -3.37
N GLY A 43 8.48 -18.89 -3.41
CA GLY A 43 7.08 -18.52 -3.43
C GLY A 43 6.79 -17.36 -2.50
N HIS A 44 5.88 -16.50 -2.90
CA HIS A 44 5.48 -15.31 -2.15
C HIS A 44 4.03 -14.96 -2.48
N LEU A 45 3.45 -14.04 -1.74
CA LEU A 45 2.09 -13.62 -2.01
C LEU A 45 1.99 -12.90 -3.36
N PRO A 46 0.88 -13.10 -4.09
CA PRO A 46 0.60 -12.32 -5.30
C PRO A 46 0.61 -10.82 -4.97
N ASN A 47 1.14 -10.02 -5.87
CA ASN A 47 1.20 -8.56 -5.75
C ASN A 47 2.08 -8.05 -4.61
N ALA A 48 2.80 -8.93 -3.89
CA ALA A 48 3.76 -8.49 -2.90
C ALA A 48 4.99 -7.85 -3.55
N LYS A 49 5.57 -6.90 -2.87
CA LYS A 49 6.88 -6.35 -3.20
C LYS A 49 7.92 -7.00 -2.28
N HIS A 50 9.13 -7.12 -2.74
CA HIS A 50 10.20 -7.72 -1.95
C HIS A 50 11.20 -6.68 -1.50
N ILE A 51 11.31 -6.50 -0.18
CA ILE A 51 12.37 -5.70 0.45
C ILE A 51 12.74 -6.41 1.75
N GLU A 52 13.97 -6.87 1.87
CA GLU A 52 14.42 -7.48 3.12
C GLU A 52 14.28 -6.48 4.27
N TRP A 53 13.99 -6.96 5.47
CA TRP A 53 13.70 -6.08 6.61
C TRP A 53 14.84 -5.11 6.93
N GLN A 54 16.11 -5.52 6.71
CA GLN A 54 17.28 -4.66 6.97
C GLN A 54 17.33 -3.44 6.05
N ASN A 55 16.76 -3.57 4.86
CA ASN A 55 16.82 -2.55 3.81
C ASN A 55 15.55 -1.71 3.73
N ILE A 56 14.53 -2.03 4.53
CA ILE A 56 13.22 -1.41 4.35
C ILE A 56 13.22 0.09 4.62
N GLY A 57 14.05 0.52 5.57
CA GLY A 57 14.14 1.95 5.89
C GLY A 57 14.66 2.80 4.74
N GLU A 58 15.58 2.25 3.97
CA GLU A 58 16.16 2.95 2.82
C GLU A 58 15.29 2.86 1.57
N GLU A 59 14.58 1.74 1.39
CA GLU A 59 13.91 1.43 0.13
C GLU A 59 12.41 1.74 0.14
N ILE A 60 11.81 1.94 1.30
CA ILE A 60 10.35 2.15 1.39
C ILE A 60 9.88 3.35 0.57
N SER A 61 10.67 4.41 0.49
CA SER A 61 10.29 5.62 -0.23
C SER A 61 10.13 5.39 -1.74
N GLU A 62 10.73 4.33 -2.28
CA GLU A 62 10.53 3.94 -3.68
C GLU A 62 9.13 3.38 -3.92
N LEU A 63 8.49 2.83 -2.89
CA LEU A 63 7.15 2.28 -2.98
C LEU A 63 6.07 3.29 -2.60
N THR A 64 6.31 4.05 -1.55
CA THR A 64 5.39 5.09 -1.10
C THR A 64 6.11 6.12 -0.24
N SER A 65 5.77 7.38 -0.43
CA SER A 65 6.17 8.47 0.46
C SER A 65 5.02 8.93 1.37
N ASP A 66 3.83 8.39 1.16
CA ASP A 66 2.66 8.70 1.97
C ASP A 66 2.74 7.98 3.31
N LYS A 67 2.98 8.75 4.37
CA LYS A 67 3.14 8.23 5.74
C LYS A 67 1.87 7.62 6.31
N GLN A 68 0.73 7.87 5.69
CA GLN A 68 -0.56 7.30 6.09
C GLN A 68 -0.96 6.08 5.27
N SER A 69 -0.15 5.68 4.29
CA SER A 69 -0.38 4.47 3.51
C SER A 69 -0.52 3.26 4.43
N THR A 70 -1.47 2.40 4.13
CA THR A 70 -1.59 1.12 4.81
C THR A 70 -0.57 0.15 4.23
N ILE A 71 0.36 -0.32 5.07
CA ILE A 71 1.46 -1.19 4.66
C ILE A 71 1.35 -2.49 5.45
N TYR A 72 1.25 -3.61 4.71
CA TYR A 72 1.30 -4.95 5.30
C TYR A 72 2.70 -5.51 5.11
N VAL A 73 3.34 -5.93 6.19
CA VAL A 73 4.65 -6.58 6.14
C VAL A 73 4.52 -8.01 6.64
N TYR A 74 5.16 -8.96 5.98
CA TYR A 74 5.16 -10.34 6.43
C TYR A 74 6.53 -10.98 6.23
N CYS A 75 6.77 -12.04 6.99
CA CYS A 75 7.97 -12.85 6.86
C CYS A 75 7.62 -14.32 7.01
N ARG A 76 8.47 -15.13 7.62
CA ARG A 76 8.20 -16.55 7.83
C ARG A 76 7.36 -16.78 9.09
N SER A 77 7.64 -16.04 10.17
CA SER A 77 7.03 -16.26 11.48
C SER A 77 6.52 -14.98 12.14
N GLY A 78 6.77 -13.81 11.55
CA GLY A 78 6.36 -12.54 12.12
C GLY A 78 7.48 -11.77 12.85
N ASN A 79 8.62 -12.38 13.12
CA ASN A 79 9.71 -11.74 13.85
C ASN A 79 10.43 -10.66 13.04
N ARG A 80 10.81 -10.98 11.81
CA ARG A 80 11.46 -10.03 10.91
C ARG A 80 10.50 -8.93 10.48
N SER A 81 9.24 -9.26 10.26
CA SER A 81 8.22 -8.28 9.93
C SER A 81 7.92 -7.34 11.10
N ALA A 82 8.05 -7.81 12.34
CA ALA A 82 7.97 -6.94 13.51
C ALA A 82 9.10 -5.90 13.52
N LYS A 83 10.31 -6.31 13.15
CA LYS A 83 11.45 -5.39 13.02
C LYS A 83 11.23 -4.37 11.91
N ALA A 84 10.73 -4.83 10.77
CA ALA A 84 10.39 -3.95 9.65
C ALA A 84 9.34 -2.91 10.04
N LYS A 85 8.31 -3.34 10.75
CA LYS A 85 7.26 -2.45 11.24
C LYS A 85 7.83 -1.36 12.14
N LEU A 86 8.69 -1.73 13.09
CA LEU A 86 9.34 -0.76 13.97
C LEU A 86 10.15 0.28 13.20
N ILE A 87 10.92 -0.15 12.22
CA ILE A 87 11.72 0.75 11.39
C ILE A 87 10.81 1.73 10.65
N LEU A 88 9.75 1.23 10.06
CA LEU A 88 8.80 2.07 9.31
C LEU A 88 8.08 3.06 10.24
N GLU A 89 7.69 2.62 11.42
CA GLU A 89 7.05 3.50 12.40
C GLU A 89 7.99 4.62 12.85
N GLN A 90 9.27 4.30 13.05
CA GLN A 90 10.29 5.31 13.39
C GLN A 90 10.48 6.34 12.28
N LEU A 91 10.21 5.96 11.03
CA LEU A 91 10.27 6.85 9.88
C LEU A 91 8.98 7.67 9.70
N GLY A 92 7.99 7.45 10.55
CA GLY A 92 6.74 8.21 10.53
C GLY A 92 5.58 7.53 9.82
N TYR A 93 5.75 6.31 9.32
CA TYR A 93 4.63 5.56 8.75
C TYR A 93 3.70 5.11 9.88
N SER A 94 2.46 5.57 9.85
CA SER A 94 1.53 5.42 10.98
C SER A 94 0.59 4.21 10.86
N ASN A 95 0.59 3.53 9.74
CA ASN A 95 -0.40 2.49 9.47
C ASN A 95 0.27 1.22 8.93
N VAL A 96 1.20 0.67 9.71
CA VAL A 96 1.94 -0.54 9.35
C VAL A 96 1.40 -1.71 10.13
N ILE A 97 1.10 -2.79 9.44
CA ILE A 97 0.50 -3.99 10.00
C ILE A 97 1.44 -5.17 9.81
N ASN A 98 1.82 -5.83 10.91
CA ASN A 98 2.56 -7.07 10.84
C ASN A 98 1.58 -8.20 10.52
N ALA A 99 1.63 -8.71 9.31
CA ALA A 99 0.73 -9.77 8.85
C ALA A 99 1.22 -11.18 9.18
N GLY A 100 2.34 -11.30 9.89
CA GLY A 100 2.85 -12.58 10.39
C GLY A 100 3.63 -13.38 9.36
N GLY A 101 3.40 -14.69 9.33
CA GLY A 101 4.02 -15.58 8.35
C GLY A 101 3.25 -15.61 7.02
N LEU A 102 3.77 -16.33 6.04
CA LEU A 102 3.20 -16.38 4.70
C LEU A 102 1.73 -16.80 4.69
N ARG A 103 1.38 -17.86 5.43
CA ARG A 103 0.00 -18.35 5.48
C ARG A 103 -0.92 -17.39 6.21
N GLN A 104 -0.46 -16.83 7.32
CA GLN A 104 -1.21 -15.85 8.09
C GLN A 104 -1.47 -14.60 7.25
N ALA A 105 -0.44 -14.13 6.54
CA ALA A 105 -0.55 -12.98 5.66
C ALA A 105 -1.55 -13.23 4.55
N GLN A 106 -1.54 -14.42 3.93
CA GLN A 106 -2.49 -14.78 2.89
C GLN A 106 -3.92 -14.71 3.41
N SER A 107 -4.19 -15.35 4.56
CA SER A 107 -5.52 -15.33 5.17
C SER A 107 -5.96 -13.92 5.54
N PHE A 108 -5.05 -13.14 6.07
CA PHE A 108 -5.33 -11.76 6.48
C PHE A 108 -5.71 -10.89 5.28
N ILE A 109 -4.95 -11.00 4.20
CA ILE A 109 -5.19 -10.21 2.99
C ILE A 109 -6.46 -10.67 2.28
N ASP A 110 -6.72 -11.98 2.23
CA ASP A 110 -7.94 -12.52 1.66
C ASP A 110 -9.18 -11.98 2.38
N SER A 111 -9.10 -11.75 3.69
CA SER A 111 -10.21 -11.19 4.45
C SER A 111 -10.47 -9.71 4.14
N LYS A 112 -9.52 -9.01 3.51
CA LYS A 112 -9.63 -7.58 3.14
C LYS A 112 -10.10 -7.38 1.71
N THR A 113 -10.05 -8.40 0.91
CA THR A 113 -10.47 -8.37 -0.49
C THR A 113 -11.77 -9.13 -0.69
#